data_093a2dcb2147f8c964c5bcfe8ced68cb
#
_entry.id   093a2dcb2147f8c964c5bcfe8ced68cb
#
_cell.length_a   1.000
_cell.length_b   1.000
_cell.length_c   1.000
_cell.angle_alpha   90.00
_cell.angle_beta   90.00
_cell.angle_gamma   90.00
#
_symmetry.space_group_name_H-M   'P 1'
#
loop_
_entity.id
_entity.type
_entity.pdbx_description
1 polymer ?
#
loop_
_entity_poly.entity_id
_entity_poly.type
_entity_poly.pdbx_seq_one_letter_code
_entity_poly.pdbx_strand_id
1 'polypeptide(L)'
;MKILYFVFVALFAFPRAAFCQNTEKVIYDEKDSTNNYYLALPPRSGNIQGVQVLFLSFNTPEYILPETRLPNVAYANDILTIIASLDTSLFADDALIARISKILNHVVKRFSADTSKFALGGYEYAGNIALRYTELCYEHPEEFSVHPKAVFAIDCPVDLVELMHWCEREIKKNYFGGNVGDAKYISNALTRELGDLSSNREKYIRASPFYKDGQHPGNEQYLKDVPVRLYYDTDIGWELETRRNSYYDTYIPDGSELINRLLLSGNKKAEFISSKLPGMRSNGLRNPHSWSIVDETECIEWLKQKLDIFDPRTYSPAYYLSLPGGWGVEQFRLPPDFARELPYKGIQDVRFAPGWGDAKSEEYWAYAYLLWLEAKPLINAQALQENLKAYFGGLVARNIPVRKIPANKLVPTVTAIKKIKTSDGDTETFSGTVSMLDYMSQTPMVLNTVIHEKKSPETDHTALFFEFSPKPATHAIWTELNKLWTEFRIKKR
;
A
#
# COMPACT_ATOMS: atom_id res chain seq x y z
N MET A 1 52.98 -42.40 19.22
CA MET A 1 51.55 -42.67 18.98
C MET A 1 50.80 -41.38 19.30
N LYS A 2 50.54 -40.56 18.25
CA LYS A 2 49.78 -39.27 18.43
C LYS A 2 48.35 -39.52 18.00
N ILE A 3 47.41 -39.39 18.93
CA ILE A 3 45.99 -39.52 18.70
C ILE A 3 45.48 -38.17 18.20
N LEU A 4 44.99 -38.15 16.97
CA LEU A 4 44.37 -36.98 16.32
C LEU A 4 42.87 -36.99 16.65
N TYR A 5 42.37 -36.02 17.42
CA TYR A 5 40.95 -35.82 17.65
C TYR A 5 40.36 -35.04 16.48
N PHE A 6 39.51 -35.69 15.70
CA PHE A 6 38.65 -35.01 14.74
C PHE A 6 37.40 -34.46 15.47
N VAL A 7 37.28 -33.14 15.55
CA VAL A 7 36.08 -32.49 15.99
C VAL A 7 35.16 -32.33 14.79
N PHE A 8 34.08 -33.11 14.78
CA PHE A 8 33.01 -32.97 13.79
C PHE A 8 32.14 -31.77 14.21
N VAL A 9 32.29 -30.62 13.54
CA VAL A 9 31.34 -29.49 13.66
C VAL A 9 30.15 -29.81 12.74
N ALA A 10 29.06 -30.30 13.33
CA ALA A 10 27.79 -30.43 12.65
C ALA A 10 27.20 -29.03 12.41
N LEU A 11 27.37 -28.51 11.20
CA LEU A 11 26.63 -27.34 10.73
C LEU A 11 25.14 -27.74 10.59
N PHE A 12 24.33 -27.41 11.59
CA PHE A 12 22.89 -27.41 11.47
C PHE A 12 22.49 -26.29 10.50
N ALA A 13 22.39 -26.62 9.22
CA ALA A 13 21.69 -25.80 8.26
C ALA A 13 20.19 -25.86 8.59
N PHE A 14 19.70 -24.90 9.40
CA PHE A 14 18.27 -24.65 9.46
C PHE A 14 17.82 -24.29 8.05
N PRO A 15 16.85 -25.02 7.45
CA PRO A 15 16.25 -24.58 6.21
C PRO A 15 15.56 -23.24 6.53
N ARG A 16 16.14 -22.13 6.13
CA ARG A 16 15.42 -20.89 5.98
C ARG A 16 14.31 -21.21 4.99
N ALA A 17 13.09 -21.35 5.46
CA ALA A 17 11.93 -21.34 4.59
C ALA A 17 12.06 -20.07 3.75
N ALA A 18 12.47 -20.20 2.52
CA ALA A 18 12.40 -19.14 1.55
C ALA A 18 10.90 -18.85 1.41
N PHE A 19 10.40 -17.79 2.06
CA PHE A 19 9.08 -17.29 1.81
C PHE A 19 9.08 -16.75 0.39
N CYS A 20 8.72 -17.62 -0.55
CA CYS A 20 8.48 -17.25 -1.93
C CYS A 20 7.30 -16.30 -1.95
N GLN A 21 7.42 -15.16 -2.63
CA GLN A 21 6.31 -14.25 -2.87
C GLN A 21 5.19 -15.04 -3.57
N ASN A 22 4.03 -15.13 -2.93
CA ASN A 22 2.89 -15.85 -3.47
C ASN A 22 2.18 -14.97 -4.49
N THR A 23 2.24 -15.37 -5.76
CA THR A 23 1.47 -14.74 -6.83
C THR A 23 0.20 -15.56 -7.04
N GLU A 24 -0.95 -14.92 -6.83
CA GLU A 24 -2.26 -15.53 -6.99
C GLU A 24 -2.93 -15.05 -8.28
N LYS A 25 -3.35 -15.98 -9.14
CA LYS A 25 -4.23 -15.67 -10.28
C LYS A 25 -5.67 -15.62 -9.78
N VAL A 26 -6.31 -14.46 -9.88
CA VAL A 26 -7.65 -14.20 -9.37
C VAL A 26 -8.60 -13.91 -10.51
N ILE A 27 -9.59 -14.79 -10.72
CA ILE A 27 -10.66 -14.59 -11.70
C ILE A 27 -11.71 -13.67 -11.08
N TYR A 28 -12.02 -12.55 -11.72
CA TYR A 28 -13.03 -11.58 -11.27
C TYR A 28 -14.35 -11.69 -12.03
N ASP A 29 -14.39 -12.43 -13.14
CA ASP A 29 -15.60 -12.74 -13.89
C ASP A 29 -15.50 -14.13 -14.53
N GLU A 30 -16.35 -15.04 -14.07
CA GLU A 30 -16.42 -16.44 -14.54
C GLU A 30 -16.90 -16.57 -15.99
N LYS A 31 -17.50 -15.52 -16.60
CA LYS A 31 -17.99 -15.56 -17.97
C LYS A 31 -16.86 -15.73 -18.99
N ASP A 32 -15.68 -15.23 -18.67
CA ASP A 32 -14.45 -15.45 -19.43
C ASP A 32 -13.26 -15.53 -18.47
N SER A 33 -13.07 -16.67 -17.85
CA SER A 33 -12.00 -16.92 -16.88
C SER A 33 -10.59 -16.88 -17.50
N THR A 34 -10.50 -16.94 -18.82
CA THR A 34 -9.21 -16.87 -19.54
C THR A 34 -8.65 -15.45 -19.57
N ASN A 35 -9.52 -14.45 -19.77
CA ASN A 35 -9.12 -13.05 -19.92
C ASN A 35 -9.53 -12.20 -18.70
N ASN A 36 -10.61 -12.57 -18.00
CA ASN A 36 -11.13 -11.81 -16.86
C ASN A 36 -10.44 -12.19 -15.55
N TYR A 37 -9.14 -12.00 -15.47
CA TYR A 37 -8.35 -12.22 -14.27
C TYR A 37 -7.33 -11.10 -14.06
N TYR A 38 -6.81 -11.07 -12.85
CA TYR A 38 -5.62 -10.28 -12.48
C TYR A 38 -4.67 -11.12 -11.64
N LEU A 39 -3.42 -10.73 -11.55
CA LEU A 39 -2.50 -11.28 -10.56
C LEU A 39 -2.57 -10.45 -9.29
N ALA A 40 -2.65 -11.12 -8.16
CA ALA A 40 -2.55 -10.50 -6.84
C ALA A 40 -1.31 -10.99 -6.11
N LEU A 41 -0.55 -10.04 -5.56
CA LEU A 41 0.64 -10.30 -4.77
C LEU A 41 0.44 -9.63 -3.39
N PRO A 42 -0.17 -10.35 -2.41
CA PRO A 42 -0.37 -9.84 -1.07
C PRO A 42 0.95 -9.54 -0.38
N PRO A 43 1.03 -8.54 0.51
CA PRO A 43 2.26 -8.20 1.23
C PRO A 43 2.70 -9.31 2.17
N ARG A 44 4.00 -9.32 2.50
CA ARG A 44 4.63 -10.33 3.35
C ARG A 44 3.98 -10.46 4.73
N SER A 45 3.58 -9.36 5.32
CA SER A 45 2.93 -9.33 6.63
C SER A 45 1.50 -9.89 6.63
N GLY A 46 0.86 -9.95 5.45
CA GLY A 46 -0.58 -10.16 5.30
C GLY A 46 -1.41 -8.93 5.65
N ASN A 47 -0.81 -7.86 6.18
CA ASN A 47 -1.47 -6.60 6.50
C ASN A 47 -1.43 -5.68 5.27
N ILE A 48 -2.59 -5.35 4.70
CA ILE A 48 -2.70 -4.49 3.52
C ILE A 48 -2.95 -3.06 3.98
N GLN A 49 -1.91 -2.22 3.92
CA GLN A 49 -2.01 -0.80 4.24
C GLN A 49 -2.25 0.08 3.01
N GLY A 50 -2.04 -0.45 1.82
CA GLY A 50 -2.28 0.23 0.55
C GLY A 50 -2.35 -0.75 -0.61
N VAL A 51 -2.86 -0.31 -1.74
CA VAL A 51 -2.97 -1.09 -2.97
C VAL A 51 -2.32 -0.31 -4.11
N GLN A 52 -1.36 -0.93 -4.79
CA GLN A 52 -0.93 -0.48 -6.11
C GLN A 52 -1.55 -1.37 -7.18
N VAL A 53 -2.11 -0.77 -8.22
CA VAL A 53 -2.63 -1.48 -9.38
C VAL A 53 -1.77 -1.13 -10.58
N LEU A 54 -1.12 -2.12 -11.17
CA LEU A 54 -0.25 -1.97 -12.32
C LEU A 54 -0.98 -2.44 -13.58
N PHE A 55 -1.21 -1.51 -14.48
CA PHE A 55 -1.85 -1.80 -15.77
C PHE A 55 -0.82 -1.96 -16.87
N LEU A 56 -1.11 -2.87 -17.79
CA LEU A 56 -0.38 -3.05 -19.03
C LEU A 56 -1.35 -3.33 -20.17
N SER A 57 -0.98 -2.93 -21.40
CA SER A 57 -1.67 -3.27 -22.63
C SER A 57 -0.83 -4.26 -23.46
N PHE A 58 -1.48 -4.97 -24.39
CA PHE A 58 -0.86 -5.88 -25.36
C PHE A 58 -0.23 -7.17 -24.80
N ASN A 59 -0.22 -7.37 -23.49
CA ASN A 59 0.37 -8.54 -22.84
C ASN A 59 -0.52 -9.06 -21.72
N THR A 60 -0.28 -10.30 -21.30
CA THR A 60 -0.90 -10.87 -20.10
C THR A 60 -0.29 -10.29 -18.82
N PRO A 61 -0.98 -10.34 -17.67
CA PRO A 61 -0.46 -9.82 -16.40
C PRO A 61 0.90 -10.40 -16.00
N GLU A 62 1.19 -11.65 -16.37
CA GLU A 62 2.45 -12.35 -16.05
C GLU A 62 3.67 -11.67 -16.70
N TYR A 63 3.47 -10.99 -17.82
CA TYR A 63 4.54 -10.33 -18.56
C TYR A 63 5.30 -9.28 -17.72
N ILE A 64 4.62 -8.62 -16.78
CA ILE A 64 5.24 -7.56 -15.98
C ILE A 64 6.23 -8.08 -14.93
N LEU A 65 6.08 -9.32 -14.48
CA LEU A 65 6.87 -9.88 -13.37
C LEU A 65 8.39 -9.87 -13.60
N PRO A 66 8.92 -10.21 -14.80
CA PRO A 66 10.33 -10.07 -15.09
C PRO A 66 10.75 -8.64 -15.46
N GLU A 67 9.83 -7.74 -15.77
CA GLU A 67 10.14 -6.39 -16.28
C GLU A 67 10.35 -5.36 -15.16
N THR A 68 9.82 -5.59 -13.95
CA THR A 68 9.96 -4.67 -12.81
C THR A 68 9.97 -5.39 -11.48
N ARG A 69 10.64 -4.77 -10.48
CA ARG A 69 10.64 -5.21 -9.08
C ARG A 69 9.62 -4.47 -8.21
N LEU A 70 8.79 -3.60 -8.78
CA LEU A 70 7.74 -2.90 -8.03
C LEU A 70 6.91 -3.85 -7.14
N PRO A 71 6.45 -5.03 -7.64
CA PRO A 71 5.73 -5.99 -6.80
C PRO A 71 6.56 -6.52 -5.62
N ASN A 72 7.87 -6.74 -5.81
CA ASN A 72 8.76 -7.24 -4.76
C ASN A 72 8.99 -6.19 -3.66
N VAL A 73 9.18 -4.93 -4.06
CA VAL A 73 9.36 -3.82 -3.10
C VAL A 73 8.06 -3.56 -2.34
N ALA A 74 6.92 -3.56 -3.04
CA ALA A 74 5.58 -3.44 -2.44
C ALA A 74 5.30 -4.54 -1.42
N TYR A 75 5.65 -5.80 -1.74
CA TYR A 75 5.53 -6.96 -0.85
C TYR A 75 6.20 -6.75 0.51
N ALA A 76 7.35 -6.08 0.54
CA ALA A 76 8.10 -5.78 1.77
C ALA A 76 7.57 -4.55 2.52
N ASN A 77 6.63 -3.78 1.94
CA ASN A 77 6.16 -2.49 2.45
C ASN A 77 4.64 -2.43 2.70
N ASP A 78 4.01 -3.57 2.99
CA ASP A 78 2.58 -3.67 3.32
C ASP A 78 1.62 -3.17 2.23
N ILE A 79 2.07 -3.22 0.97
CA ILE A 79 1.28 -2.84 -0.21
C ILE A 79 0.89 -4.09 -0.99
N LEU A 80 -0.42 -4.28 -1.19
CA LEU A 80 -0.95 -5.27 -2.11
C LEU A 80 -0.67 -4.81 -3.55
N THR A 81 -0.03 -5.65 -4.36
CA THR A 81 0.09 -5.40 -5.79
C THR A 81 -0.98 -6.16 -6.56
N ILE A 82 -1.69 -5.45 -7.42
CA ILE A 82 -2.61 -6.00 -8.41
C ILE A 82 -2.01 -5.73 -9.80
N ILE A 83 -1.96 -6.72 -10.66
CA ILE A 83 -1.51 -6.59 -12.05
C ILE A 83 -2.65 -7.00 -12.96
N ALA A 84 -3.10 -6.09 -13.81
CA ALA A 84 -4.22 -6.33 -14.71
C ALA A 84 -3.92 -5.92 -16.15
N SER A 85 -4.21 -6.80 -17.10
CA SER A 85 -4.13 -6.50 -18.52
C SER A 85 -5.35 -5.70 -18.98
N LEU A 86 -5.09 -4.71 -19.81
CA LEU A 86 -6.12 -3.91 -20.49
C LEU A 86 -6.27 -4.33 -21.96
N ASP A 87 -5.92 -5.57 -22.28
CA ASP A 87 -5.93 -6.17 -23.60
C ASP A 87 -5.13 -5.32 -24.63
N THR A 88 -5.74 -4.94 -25.75
CA THR A 88 -5.10 -4.11 -26.79
C THR A 88 -5.60 -2.66 -26.76
N SER A 89 -6.13 -2.19 -25.61
CA SER A 89 -6.71 -0.85 -25.50
C SER A 89 -5.62 0.22 -25.54
N LEU A 90 -5.89 1.28 -26.28
CA LEU A 90 -5.02 2.46 -26.45
C LEU A 90 -5.49 3.66 -25.63
N PHE A 91 -6.75 3.67 -25.22
CA PHE A 91 -7.39 4.74 -24.43
C PHE A 91 -8.53 4.18 -23.58
N ALA A 92 -9.04 4.98 -22.65
CA ALA A 92 -10.13 4.63 -21.75
C ALA A 92 -11.49 4.87 -22.44
N ASP A 93 -12.07 3.84 -23.03
CA ASP A 93 -13.48 3.84 -23.47
C ASP A 93 -14.42 3.40 -22.33
N ASP A 94 -15.73 3.57 -22.53
CA ASP A 94 -16.74 3.27 -21.49
C ASP A 94 -16.70 1.80 -21.05
N ALA A 95 -16.45 0.86 -21.96
CA ALA A 95 -16.38 -0.56 -21.65
C ALA A 95 -15.16 -0.89 -20.78
N LEU A 96 -14.01 -0.29 -21.11
CA LEU A 96 -12.79 -0.46 -20.32
C LEU A 96 -12.89 0.23 -18.95
N ILE A 97 -13.50 1.42 -18.88
CA ILE A 97 -13.77 2.12 -17.62
C ILE A 97 -14.62 1.25 -16.68
N ALA A 98 -15.72 0.67 -17.21
CA ALA A 98 -16.56 -0.25 -16.45
C ALA A 98 -15.80 -1.50 -16.00
N ARG A 99 -14.91 -2.04 -16.84
CA ARG A 99 -14.07 -3.20 -16.53
C ARG A 99 -13.05 -2.88 -15.44
N ILE A 100 -12.37 -1.74 -15.52
CA ILE A 100 -11.42 -1.31 -14.45
C ILE A 100 -12.17 -1.15 -13.13
N SER A 101 -13.32 -0.47 -13.13
CA SER A 101 -14.17 -0.32 -11.96
C SER A 101 -14.57 -1.68 -11.35
N LYS A 102 -14.92 -2.67 -12.19
CA LYS A 102 -15.23 -4.03 -11.75
C LYS A 102 -14.02 -4.71 -11.09
N ILE A 103 -12.82 -4.57 -11.66
CA ILE A 103 -11.58 -5.11 -11.09
C ILE A 103 -11.34 -4.47 -9.71
N LEU A 104 -11.37 -3.15 -9.60
CA LEU A 104 -11.10 -2.44 -8.34
C LEU A 104 -12.12 -2.82 -7.26
N ASN A 105 -13.41 -2.89 -7.60
CA ASN A 105 -14.47 -3.33 -6.69
C ASN A 105 -14.27 -4.78 -6.22
N HIS A 106 -13.84 -5.67 -7.12
CA HIS A 106 -13.51 -7.05 -6.76
C HIS A 106 -12.32 -7.11 -5.80
N VAL A 107 -11.27 -6.31 -6.02
CA VAL A 107 -10.11 -6.20 -5.12
C VAL A 107 -10.53 -5.71 -3.74
N VAL A 108 -11.33 -4.65 -3.66
CA VAL A 108 -11.88 -4.13 -2.39
C VAL A 108 -12.61 -5.24 -1.63
N LYS A 109 -13.52 -5.95 -2.30
CA LYS A 109 -14.31 -7.02 -1.68
C LYS A 109 -13.47 -8.22 -1.25
N ARG A 110 -12.57 -8.69 -2.12
CA ARG A 110 -11.76 -9.91 -1.87
C ARG A 110 -10.74 -9.72 -0.76
N PHE A 111 -10.05 -8.58 -0.75
CA PHE A 111 -8.95 -8.31 0.17
C PHE A 111 -9.36 -7.39 1.32
N SER A 112 -10.63 -6.99 1.40
CA SER A 112 -11.12 -5.97 2.35
C SER A 112 -10.25 -4.71 2.36
N ALA A 113 -9.79 -4.29 1.16
CA ALA A 113 -8.90 -3.16 1.00
C ALA A 113 -9.64 -1.83 1.23
N ASP A 114 -8.95 -0.88 1.85
CA ASP A 114 -9.47 0.48 2.06
C ASP A 114 -9.55 1.23 0.73
N THR A 115 -10.74 1.65 0.31
CA THR A 115 -10.99 2.36 -0.95
C THR A 115 -10.22 3.67 -1.07
N SER A 116 -9.79 4.28 0.04
CA SER A 116 -9.00 5.50 0.11
C SER A 116 -7.49 5.27 -0.03
N LYS A 117 -7.03 4.02 -0.22
CA LYS A 117 -5.62 3.62 -0.21
C LYS A 117 -5.16 3.00 -1.53
N PHE A 118 -5.74 3.40 -2.66
CA PHE A 118 -5.39 2.92 -3.98
C PHE A 118 -4.48 3.90 -4.73
N ALA A 119 -3.49 3.35 -5.44
CA ALA A 119 -2.72 4.04 -6.45
C ALA A 119 -2.77 3.25 -7.76
N LEU A 120 -2.87 3.94 -8.88
CA LEU A 120 -2.82 3.34 -10.20
C LEU A 120 -1.48 3.62 -10.85
N GLY A 121 -0.89 2.61 -11.49
CA GLY A 121 0.30 2.71 -12.29
C GLY A 121 0.06 2.12 -13.68
N GLY A 122 0.56 2.76 -14.72
CA GLY A 122 0.42 2.27 -16.08
C GLY A 122 1.67 2.52 -16.92
N TYR A 123 1.87 1.64 -17.89
CA TYR A 123 2.98 1.65 -18.81
C TYR A 123 2.49 1.91 -20.23
N GLU A 124 3.11 2.83 -20.97
CA GLU A 124 2.70 3.24 -22.29
C GLU A 124 1.19 3.64 -22.34
N TYR A 125 0.40 3.00 -23.21
CA TYR A 125 -1.05 3.27 -23.34
C TYR A 125 -1.82 2.98 -22.04
N ALA A 126 -1.40 1.97 -21.28
CA ALA A 126 -2.00 1.73 -19.98
C ALA A 126 -1.71 2.86 -18.97
N GLY A 127 -0.64 3.64 -19.16
CA GLY A 127 -0.39 4.88 -18.43
C GLY A 127 -1.39 5.98 -18.75
N ASN A 128 -1.70 6.16 -20.05
CA ASN A 128 -2.76 7.06 -20.52
C ASN A 128 -4.12 6.68 -19.89
N ILE A 129 -4.45 5.38 -19.92
CA ILE A 129 -5.70 4.86 -19.36
C ILE A 129 -5.75 5.06 -17.85
N ALA A 130 -4.66 4.82 -17.13
CA ALA A 130 -4.59 5.04 -15.67
C ALA A 130 -4.82 6.50 -15.29
N LEU A 131 -4.23 7.44 -16.05
CA LEU A 131 -4.43 8.87 -15.88
C LEU A 131 -5.88 9.25 -16.13
N ARG A 132 -6.43 8.89 -17.32
CA ARG A 132 -7.79 9.26 -17.71
C ARG A 132 -8.84 8.62 -16.81
N TYR A 133 -8.67 7.36 -16.39
CA TYR A 133 -9.54 6.72 -15.42
C TYR A 133 -9.52 7.47 -14.06
N THR A 134 -8.33 7.90 -13.63
CA THR A 134 -8.22 8.68 -12.38
C THR A 134 -8.95 10.02 -12.50
N GLU A 135 -8.81 10.72 -13.62
CA GLU A 135 -9.56 11.96 -13.89
C GLU A 135 -11.07 11.74 -13.83
N LEU A 136 -11.58 10.70 -14.46
CA LEU A 136 -13.01 10.37 -14.46
C LEU A 136 -13.53 10.09 -13.04
N CYS A 137 -12.73 9.47 -12.17
CA CYS A 137 -13.10 9.28 -10.77
C CYS A 137 -13.30 10.61 -10.01
N TYR A 138 -12.62 11.67 -10.41
CA TYR A 138 -12.77 13.01 -9.80
C TYR A 138 -13.69 13.95 -10.58
N GLU A 139 -13.97 13.63 -11.85
CA GLU A 139 -14.97 14.29 -12.69
C GLU A 139 -16.40 13.88 -12.27
N HIS A 140 -16.60 12.57 -12.03
CA HIS A 140 -17.88 11.94 -11.69
C HIS A 140 -17.77 11.11 -10.40
N PRO A 141 -17.48 11.73 -9.25
CA PRO A 141 -17.14 10.99 -8.03
C PRO A 141 -18.22 10.02 -7.54
N GLU A 142 -19.48 10.28 -7.85
CA GLU A 142 -20.61 9.43 -7.47
C GLU A 142 -20.69 8.12 -8.26
N GLU A 143 -20.03 8.03 -9.40
CA GLU A 143 -20.06 6.84 -10.26
C GLU A 143 -18.99 5.80 -9.86
N PHE A 144 -18.02 6.20 -9.06
CA PHE A 144 -16.86 5.37 -8.70
C PHE A 144 -16.77 5.13 -7.19
N SER A 145 -16.58 3.86 -6.81
CA SER A 145 -16.41 3.47 -5.40
C SER A 145 -14.95 3.60 -4.92
N VAL A 146 -13.98 3.62 -5.84
CA VAL A 146 -12.56 3.79 -5.56
C VAL A 146 -12.08 5.05 -6.26
N HIS A 147 -11.54 5.97 -5.49
CA HIS A 147 -10.89 7.19 -6.00
C HIS A 147 -9.38 7.05 -5.80
N PRO A 148 -8.60 6.80 -6.88
CA PRO A 148 -7.16 6.62 -6.75
C PRO A 148 -6.50 7.83 -6.09
N LYS A 149 -5.82 7.62 -4.96
CA LYS A 149 -5.17 8.68 -4.19
C LYS A 149 -3.85 9.16 -4.80
N ALA A 150 -3.32 8.39 -5.74
CA ALA A 150 -2.14 8.73 -6.53
C ALA A 150 -2.19 8.00 -7.87
N VAL A 151 -1.57 8.57 -8.89
CA VAL A 151 -1.40 7.91 -10.18
C VAL A 151 0.02 8.15 -10.70
N PHE A 152 0.61 7.12 -11.31
CA PHE A 152 1.88 7.26 -12.01
C PHE A 152 1.82 6.60 -13.39
N ALA A 153 2.56 7.15 -14.33
CA ALA A 153 2.63 6.62 -15.68
C ALA A 153 4.07 6.57 -16.17
N ILE A 154 4.38 5.53 -16.94
CA ILE A 154 5.73 5.20 -17.38
C ILE A 154 5.75 5.30 -18.90
N ASP A 155 6.49 6.28 -19.38
CA ASP A 155 6.71 6.55 -20.79
C ASP A 155 5.40 6.49 -21.62
N CYS A 156 4.42 7.27 -21.19
CA CYS A 156 3.07 7.21 -21.73
C CYS A 156 2.74 8.39 -22.63
N PRO A 157 2.02 8.16 -23.73
CA PRO A 157 1.42 9.24 -24.52
C PRO A 157 0.22 9.81 -23.74
N VAL A 158 0.25 11.11 -23.42
CA VAL A 158 -0.83 11.78 -22.69
C VAL A 158 -1.80 12.53 -23.60
N ASP A 159 -1.42 12.77 -24.85
CA ASP A 159 -2.19 13.47 -25.89
C ASP A 159 -2.39 12.58 -27.12
N LEU A 160 -3.62 12.10 -27.33
CA LEU A 160 -3.92 11.23 -28.47
C LEU A 160 -3.96 11.97 -29.82
N VAL A 161 -4.14 13.29 -29.81
CA VAL A 161 -4.04 14.11 -31.02
C VAL A 161 -2.59 14.16 -31.47
N GLU A 162 -1.67 14.45 -30.56
CA GLU A 162 -0.23 14.45 -30.86
C GLU A 162 0.28 13.04 -31.19
N LEU A 163 -0.26 12.01 -30.55
CA LEU A 163 0.05 10.61 -30.90
C LEU A 163 -0.30 10.31 -32.37
N MET A 164 -1.44 10.81 -32.88
CA MET A 164 -1.79 10.66 -34.30
C MET A 164 -0.82 11.42 -35.21
N HIS A 165 -0.41 12.64 -34.84
CA HIS A 165 0.60 13.40 -35.59
C HIS A 165 1.98 12.69 -35.56
N TRP A 166 2.34 12.05 -34.43
CA TRP A 166 3.53 11.20 -34.35
C TRP A 166 3.42 10.02 -35.34
N CYS A 167 2.27 9.34 -35.39
CA CYS A 167 2.04 8.26 -36.35
C CYS A 167 2.26 8.72 -37.80
N GLU A 168 1.70 9.87 -38.17
CA GLU A 168 1.88 10.44 -39.49
C GLU A 168 3.34 10.75 -39.82
N ARG A 169 4.09 11.33 -38.84
CA ARG A 169 5.50 11.62 -39.02
C ARG A 169 6.35 10.36 -39.16
N GLU A 170 6.11 9.32 -38.34
CA GLU A 170 6.85 8.06 -38.41
C GLU A 170 6.59 7.28 -39.70
N ILE A 171 5.35 7.22 -40.14
CA ILE A 171 4.99 6.59 -41.43
C ILE A 171 5.67 7.32 -42.60
N LYS A 172 5.66 8.67 -42.57
CA LYS A 172 6.29 9.48 -43.61
C LYS A 172 7.83 9.37 -43.55
N LYS A 173 8.44 9.38 -42.37
CA LYS A 173 9.87 9.24 -42.14
C LYS A 173 10.39 7.88 -42.61
N ASN A 174 9.63 6.83 -42.35
CA ASN A 174 9.87 5.44 -42.79
C ASN A 174 11.31 4.95 -42.56
N TYR A 175 11.85 5.21 -41.36
CA TYR A 175 13.23 4.86 -41.02
C TYR A 175 13.31 3.62 -40.15
N PHE A 176 12.79 3.65 -38.95
CA PHE A 176 12.88 2.54 -38.01
C PHE A 176 11.63 1.67 -38.09
N GLY A 177 11.81 0.42 -38.57
CA GLY A 177 10.67 -0.47 -38.90
C GLY A 177 9.73 -0.77 -37.72
N GLY A 178 10.25 -0.81 -36.50
CA GLY A 178 9.41 -0.94 -35.29
C GLY A 178 8.42 0.22 -35.16
N ASN A 179 8.94 1.45 -35.12
CA ASN A 179 8.09 2.65 -35.00
C ASN A 179 7.09 2.76 -36.15
N VAL A 180 7.50 2.43 -37.38
CA VAL A 180 6.60 2.46 -38.55
C VAL A 180 5.48 1.44 -38.42
N GLY A 181 5.77 0.25 -37.89
CA GLY A 181 4.79 -0.79 -37.61
C GLY A 181 3.78 -0.35 -36.54
N ASP A 182 4.29 0.16 -35.44
CA ASP A 182 3.49 0.67 -34.32
C ASP A 182 2.61 1.86 -34.79
N ALA A 183 3.17 2.82 -35.51
CA ALA A 183 2.45 3.97 -36.03
C ALA A 183 1.28 3.59 -36.97
N LYS A 184 1.48 2.59 -37.83
CA LYS A 184 0.40 2.06 -38.68
C LYS A 184 -0.68 1.35 -37.84
N TYR A 185 -0.28 0.54 -36.87
CA TYR A 185 -1.24 -0.15 -36.00
C TYR A 185 -2.07 0.85 -35.20
N ILE A 186 -1.41 1.79 -34.51
CA ILE A 186 -2.02 2.78 -33.63
C ILE A 186 -2.98 3.69 -34.41
N SER A 187 -2.53 4.27 -35.55
CA SER A 187 -3.35 5.16 -36.33
C SER A 187 -4.60 4.45 -36.88
N ASN A 188 -4.47 3.20 -37.34
CA ASN A 188 -5.61 2.41 -37.78
C ASN A 188 -6.58 2.09 -36.64
N ALA A 189 -6.06 1.71 -35.43
CA ALA A 189 -6.89 1.39 -34.31
C ALA A 189 -7.64 2.63 -33.79
N LEU A 190 -6.96 3.75 -33.59
CA LEU A 190 -7.58 4.99 -33.12
C LEU A 190 -8.61 5.52 -34.15
N THR A 191 -8.29 5.47 -35.46
CA THR A 191 -9.24 5.87 -36.51
C THR A 191 -10.48 4.98 -36.54
N ARG A 192 -10.32 3.67 -36.30
CA ARG A 192 -11.46 2.74 -36.24
C ARG A 192 -12.40 3.06 -35.08
N GLU A 193 -11.85 3.40 -33.89
CA GLU A 193 -12.63 3.59 -32.67
C GLU A 193 -13.14 5.04 -32.53
N LEU A 194 -12.32 6.03 -32.84
CA LEU A 194 -12.64 7.46 -32.65
C LEU A 194 -13.09 8.17 -33.96
N GLY A 195 -12.83 7.55 -35.12
CA GLY A 195 -13.02 8.14 -36.42
C GLY A 195 -11.81 8.93 -36.91
N ASP A 196 -11.87 9.45 -38.14
CA ASP A 196 -10.80 10.27 -38.70
C ASP A 196 -10.55 11.52 -37.84
N LEU A 197 -9.27 11.81 -37.51
CA LEU A 197 -8.87 12.90 -36.64
C LEU A 197 -9.36 14.27 -37.17
N SER A 198 -9.30 14.50 -38.46
CA SER A 198 -9.70 15.79 -39.08
C SER A 198 -11.17 16.13 -38.81
N SER A 199 -12.04 15.11 -38.72
CA SER A 199 -13.48 15.26 -38.53
C SER A 199 -13.96 14.97 -37.10
N ASN A 200 -13.13 14.34 -36.26
CA ASN A 200 -13.53 13.86 -34.93
C ASN A 200 -12.55 14.29 -33.80
N ARG A 201 -11.82 15.39 -34.00
CA ARG A 201 -10.77 15.85 -33.05
C ARG A 201 -11.26 15.90 -31.61
N GLU A 202 -12.50 16.31 -31.36
CA GLU A 202 -13.07 16.39 -30.01
C GLU A 202 -13.18 15.03 -29.29
N LYS A 203 -13.30 13.93 -30.04
CA LYS A 203 -13.32 12.59 -29.46
C LYS A 203 -11.93 12.20 -28.92
N TYR A 204 -10.88 12.55 -29.69
CA TYR A 204 -9.49 12.34 -29.28
C TYR A 204 -9.15 13.17 -28.04
N ILE A 205 -9.55 14.45 -28.00
CA ILE A 205 -9.36 15.34 -26.86
C ILE A 205 -10.04 14.78 -25.60
N ARG A 206 -11.30 14.33 -25.70
CA ARG A 206 -12.03 13.74 -24.59
C ARG A 206 -11.44 12.43 -24.09
N ALA A 207 -10.87 11.64 -24.99
CA ALA A 207 -10.23 10.38 -24.65
C ALA A 207 -8.80 10.56 -24.07
N SER A 208 -8.17 11.72 -24.28
CA SER A 208 -6.85 12.05 -23.77
C SER A 208 -6.90 12.52 -22.33
N PRO A 209 -5.96 12.11 -21.47
CA PRO A 209 -5.77 12.76 -20.15
C PRO A 209 -5.44 14.25 -20.29
N PHE A 210 -4.80 14.61 -21.39
CA PHE A 210 -4.29 15.95 -21.63
C PHE A 210 -4.33 16.30 -23.10
N TYR A 211 -4.60 17.55 -23.42
CA TYR A 211 -4.50 18.09 -24.76
C TYR A 211 -3.67 19.36 -24.74
N LYS A 212 -2.51 19.32 -25.41
CA LYS A 212 -1.50 20.36 -25.38
C LYS A 212 -1.97 21.70 -25.92
N ASP A 213 -2.64 21.71 -27.08
CA ASP A 213 -3.10 22.93 -27.76
C ASP A 213 -4.48 23.39 -27.27
N GLY A 214 -5.04 22.75 -26.26
CA GLY A 214 -6.35 23.06 -25.69
C GLY A 214 -6.38 24.34 -24.88
N GLN A 215 -7.56 24.93 -24.78
CA GLN A 215 -7.81 25.98 -23.80
C GLN A 215 -7.86 25.37 -22.39
N HIS A 216 -7.32 26.06 -21.41
CA HIS A 216 -7.44 25.67 -20.01
C HIS A 216 -8.81 26.00 -19.44
N PRO A 217 -9.32 25.16 -18.53
CA PRO A 217 -8.81 23.82 -18.14
C PRO A 217 -9.32 22.70 -19.06
N GLY A 218 -8.43 21.73 -19.36
CA GLY A 218 -8.78 20.45 -20.02
C GLY A 218 -9.10 19.35 -18.97
N ASN A 219 -8.98 18.06 -19.39
CA ASN A 219 -9.23 16.91 -18.49
C ASN A 219 -8.27 16.89 -17.29
N GLU A 220 -7.04 17.40 -17.45
CA GLU A 220 -6.04 17.49 -16.39
C GLU A 220 -6.49 18.27 -15.14
N GLN A 221 -7.53 19.12 -15.25
CA GLN A 221 -8.08 19.83 -14.09
C GLN A 221 -8.53 18.92 -12.97
N TYR A 222 -9.01 17.71 -13.31
CA TYR A 222 -9.48 16.72 -12.35
C TYR A 222 -8.34 16.06 -11.57
N LEU A 223 -7.09 16.24 -12.00
CA LEU A 223 -5.88 15.83 -11.28
C LEU A 223 -5.30 16.93 -10.37
N LYS A 224 -5.95 18.09 -10.24
CA LYS A 224 -5.44 19.25 -9.50
C LYS A 224 -4.96 18.93 -8.07
N ASP A 225 -5.65 18.02 -7.37
CA ASP A 225 -5.33 17.66 -5.99
C ASP A 225 -4.71 16.24 -5.87
N VAL A 226 -4.61 15.53 -6.98
CA VAL A 226 -4.09 14.15 -7.05
C VAL A 226 -2.58 14.19 -7.24
N PRO A 227 -1.78 13.47 -6.44
CA PRO A 227 -0.38 13.21 -6.73
C PRO A 227 -0.23 12.48 -8.07
N VAL A 228 0.49 13.10 -9.00
CA VAL A 228 0.76 12.58 -10.34
C VAL A 228 2.25 12.45 -10.54
N ARG A 229 2.69 11.33 -11.07
CA ARG A 229 4.10 11.12 -11.40
C ARG A 229 4.26 10.54 -12.79
N LEU A 230 5.07 11.19 -13.64
CA LEU A 230 5.38 10.72 -14.98
C LEU A 230 6.86 10.40 -15.08
N TYR A 231 7.19 9.20 -15.54
CA TYR A 231 8.55 8.71 -15.72
C TYR A 231 8.88 8.65 -17.21
N TYR A 232 10.02 9.22 -17.62
CA TYR A 232 10.52 9.16 -18.98
C TYR A 232 12.02 8.90 -19.01
N ASP A 233 12.45 8.11 -20.00
CA ASP A 233 13.85 8.02 -20.38
C ASP A 233 14.15 9.18 -21.34
N THR A 234 15.03 10.06 -20.90
CA THR A 234 15.33 11.31 -21.62
C THR A 234 16.62 11.23 -22.44
N ASP A 235 17.07 10.01 -22.81
CA ASP A 235 18.25 9.80 -23.64
C ASP A 235 17.96 10.10 -25.12
N ILE A 236 17.86 11.40 -25.45
CA ILE A 236 17.63 11.88 -26.81
C ILE A 236 18.79 11.52 -27.74
N GLY A 237 20.02 11.42 -27.22
CA GLY A 237 21.18 10.97 -28.00
C GLY A 237 20.93 9.59 -28.61
N TRP A 238 20.52 8.64 -27.80
CA TRP A 238 20.20 7.28 -28.26
C TRP A 238 19.03 7.27 -29.28
N GLU A 239 17.97 8.05 -29.02
CA GLU A 239 16.83 8.18 -29.95
C GLU A 239 17.26 8.70 -31.32
N LEU A 240 18.10 9.75 -31.35
CA LEU A 240 18.65 10.32 -32.59
C LEU A 240 19.52 9.31 -33.34
N GLU A 241 20.41 8.60 -32.63
CA GLU A 241 21.35 7.66 -33.25
C GLU A 241 20.68 6.39 -33.73
N THR A 242 19.76 5.84 -32.94
CA THR A 242 19.17 4.51 -33.18
C THR A 242 17.91 4.53 -34.00
N ARG A 243 16.99 5.46 -33.67
CA ARG A 243 15.64 5.53 -34.27
C ARG A 243 15.45 6.71 -35.21
N ARG A 244 16.39 7.67 -35.21
CA ARG A 244 16.24 8.96 -35.88
C ARG A 244 15.03 9.74 -35.38
N ASN A 245 14.75 9.61 -34.08
CA ASN A 245 13.72 10.38 -33.39
C ASN A 245 14.36 11.61 -32.77
N SER A 246 13.76 12.76 -33.03
CA SER A 246 14.05 13.99 -32.32
C SER A 246 13.32 14.00 -30.96
N TYR A 247 13.61 14.98 -30.13
CA TYR A 247 12.87 15.21 -28.89
C TYR A 247 11.34 15.28 -29.12
N TYR A 248 10.91 15.89 -30.22
CA TYR A 248 9.49 16.03 -30.57
C TYR A 248 8.85 14.73 -31.09
N ASP A 249 9.63 13.69 -31.35
CA ASP A 249 9.13 12.38 -31.74
C ASP A 249 9.02 11.42 -30.53
N THR A 250 9.17 11.96 -29.32
CA THR A 250 9.01 11.24 -28.05
C THR A 250 7.77 11.72 -27.31
N TYR A 251 7.34 11.01 -26.25
CA TYR A 251 6.22 11.44 -25.39
C TYR A 251 6.63 12.49 -24.33
N ILE A 252 7.93 12.81 -24.25
CA ILE A 252 8.49 13.72 -23.26
C ILE A 252 7.91 15.14 -23.31
N PRO A 253 7.75 15.78 -24.50
CA PRO A 253 7.21 17.14 -24.58
C PRO A 253 5.82 17.26 -23.94
N ASP A 254 4.92 16.34 -24.28
CA ASP A 254 3.53 16.39 -23.83
C ASP A 254 3.39 16.02 -22.36
N GLY A 255 4.17 15.00 -21.89
CA GLY A 255 4.22 14.66 -20.48
C GLY A 255 4.78 15.79 -19.62
N SER A 256 5.83 16.49 -20.08
CA SER A 256 6.39 17.63 -19.36
C SER A 256 5.41 18.80 -19.31
N GLU A 257 4.66 19.06 -20.39
CA GLU A 257 3.67 20.13 -20.42
C GLU A 257 2.45 19.78 -19.54
N LEU A 258 2.00 18.53 -19.49
CA LEU A 258 0.97 18.11 -18.54
C LEU A 258 1.39 18.45 -17.09
N ILE A 259 2.60 18.07 -16.69
CA ILE A 259 3.09 18.37 -15.33
C ILE A 259 3.20 19.90 -15.12
N ASN A 260 3.69 20.65 -16.11
CA ASN A 260 3.76 22.11 -16.04
C ASN A 260 2.38 22.73 -15.78
N ARG A 261 1.34 22.30 -16.49
CA ARG A 261 -0.03 22.78 -16.29
C ARG A 261 -0.60 22.41 -14.94
N LEU A 262 -0.36 21.20 -14.47
CA LEU A 262 -0.74 20.80 -13.11
C LEU A 262 -0.09 21.68 -12.05
N LEU A 263 1.20 21.97 -12.18
CA LEU A 263 1.93 22.89 -11.28
C LEU A 263 1.34 24.31 -11.33
N LEU A 264 1.06 24.84 -12.52
CA LEU A 264 0.45 26.15 -12.72
C LEU A 264 -0.97 26.23 -12.13
N SER A 265 -1.73 25.12 -12.16
CA SER A 265 -3.05 25.02 -11.52
C SER A 265 -2.99 24.84 -10.01
N GLY A 266 -1.78 24.77 -9.42
CA GLY A 266 -1.54 24.68 -7.98
C GLY A 266 -1.32 23.27 -7.45
N ASN A 267 -1.22 22.23 -8.29
CA ASN A 267 -0.87 20.89 -7.86
C ASN A 267 0.62 20.77 -7.51
N LYS A 268 0.96 20.99 -6.24
CA LYS A 268 2.35 20.87 -5.73
C LYS A 268 2.84 19.42 -5.60
N LYS A 269 2.03 18.43 -6.04
CA LYS A 269 2.31 17.00 -5.93
C LYS A 269 2.48 16.34 -7.31
N ALA A 270 2.48 17.13 -8.38
CA ALA A 270 2.75 16.68 -9.74
C ALA A 270 4.26 16.68 -9.98
N GLU A 271 4.80 15.58 -10.49
CA GLU A 271 6.24 15.34 -10.62
C GLU A 271 6.58 14.75 -11.99
N PHE A 272 7.53 15.36 -12.68
CA PHE A 272 8.17 14.82 -13.88
C PHE A 272 9.49 14.17 -13.48
N ILE A 273 9.66 12.88 -13.75
CA ILE A 273 10.86 12.12 -13.39
C ILE A 273 11.62 11.76 -14.67
N SER A 274 12.77 12.35 -14.87
CA SER A 274 13.76 11.88 -15.84
C SER A 274 14.50 10.68 -15.25
N SER A 275 14.46 9.55 -15.93
CA SER A 275 15.16 8.34 -15.48
C SER A 275 16.65 8.57 -15.34
N LYS A 276 17.25 8.03 -14.28
CA LYS A 276 18.69 8.09 -14.05
C LYS A 276 19.46 7.02 -14.85
N LEU A 277 18.77 5.97 -15.23
CA LEU A 277 19.32 4.83 -15.96
C LEU A 277 18.58 4.64 -17.28
N PRO A 278 19.27 4.14 -18.30
CA PRO A 278 18.63 3.81 -19.57
C PRO A 278 17.58 2.72 -19.39
N GLY A 279 16.46 2.84 -20.09
CA GLY A 279 15.43 1.81 -20.10
C GLY A 279 15.95 0.51 -20.70
N MET A 280 15.75 -0.60 -19.98
CA MET A 280 16.18 -1.93 -20.39
C MET A 280 15.03 -2.91 -20.24
N ARG A 281 14.79 -3.73 -21.23
CA ARG A 281 13.86 -4.85 -21.14
C ARG A 281 14.50 -6.01 -20.38
N SER A 282 13.70 -6.92 -19.86
CA SER A 282 14.16 -8.13 -19.16
C SER A 282 15.06 -9.03 -19.99
N ASN A 283 14.95 -8.96 -21.32
CA ASN A 283 15.84 -9.67 -22.26
C ASN A 283 17.21 -8.97 -22.48
N GLY A 284 17.48 -7.87 -21.77
CA GLY A 284 18.73 -7.11 -21.87
C GLY A 284 18.81 -6.11 -23.04
N LEU A 285 17.73 -5.96 -23.81
CA LEU A 285 17.69 -4.97 -24.90
C LEU A 285 17.39 -3.57 -24.39
N ARG A 286 18.12 -2.59 -24.90
CA ARG A 286 17.88 -1.18 -24.66
C ARG A 286 16.56 -0.75 -25.31
N ASN A 287 15.65 -0.23 -24.49
CA ASN A 287 14.40 0.37 -24.96
C ASN A 287 13.93 1.44 -23.96
N PRO A 288 13.80 2.71 -24.37
CA PRO A 288 13.25 3.78 -23.52
C PRO A 288 11.88 3.44 -22.94
N HIS A 289 11.03 2.79 -23.74
CA HIS A 289 9.76 2.25 -23.29
C HIS A 289 10.00 0.98 -22.43
N SER A 290 10.35 1.13 -21.16
CA SER A 290 10.64 0.04 -20.25
C SER A 290 10.25 0.36 -18.81
N TRP A 291 9.75 -0.63 -18.08
CA TRP A 291 9.48 -0.52 -16.64
C TRP A 291 10.73 -0.17 -15.83
N SER A 292 11.90 -0.58 -16.30
CA SER A 292 13.20 -0.37 -15.62
C SER A 292 13.64 1.09 -15.51
N ILE A 293 12.95 2.03 -16.16
CA ILE A 293 13.21 3.47 -15.99
C ILE A 293 12.72 4.00 -14.63
N VAL A 294 11.95 3.20 -13.90
CA VAL A 294 11.47 3.52 -12.55
C VAL A 294 12.50 3.05 -11.52
N ASP A 295 12.90 3.94 -10.62
CA ASP A 295 13.53 3.52 -9.36
C ASP A 295 12.42 2.96 -8.46
N GLU A 296 12.32 1.63 -8.41
CA GLU A 296 11.20 0.96 -7.74
C GLU A 296 11.16 1.23 -6.24
N THR A 297 12.33 1.37 -5.60
CA THR A 297 12.40 1.68 -4.17
C THR A 297 11.88 3.09 -3.90
N GLU A 298 12.31 4.05 -4.69
CA GLU A 298 11.89 5.45 -4.56
C GLU A 298 10.40 5.59 -4.90
N CYS A 299 9.91 4.89 -5.93
CA CYS A 299 8.49 4.88 -6.29
C CYS A 299 7.62 4.33 -5.15
N ILE A 300 8.01 3.23 -4.51
CA ILE A 300 7.26 2.67 -3.38
C ILE A 300 7.33 3.59 -2.15
N GLU A 301 8.44 4.22 -1.84
CA GLU A 301 8.50 5.22 -0.75
C GLU A 301 7.60 6.44 -1.05
N TRP A 302 7.54 6.88 -2.32
CA TRP A 302 6.59 7.90 -2.74
C TRP A 302 5.12 7.42 -2.55
N LEU A 303 4.79 6.20 -2.96
CA LEU A 303 3.45 5.64 -2.76
C LEU A 303 3.10 5.56 -1.27
N LYS A 304 4.02 5.13 -0.40
CA LYS A 304 3.79 5.10 1.05
C LYS A 304 3.39 6.46 1.59
N GLN A 305 4.08 7.51 1.18
CA GLN A 305 3.76 8.88 1.58
C GLN A 305 2.39 9.33 1.05
N LYS A 306 2.08 9.06 -0.23
CA LYS A 306 0.82 9.50 -0.85
C LYS A 306 -0.39 8.70 -0.38
N LEU A 307 -0.20 7.42 -0.09
CA LEU A 307 -1.22 6.56 0.48
C LEU A 307 -1.29 6.66 2.02
N ASP A 308 -0.43 7.48 2.63
CA ASP A 308 -0.37 7.67 4.08
C ASP A 308 -0.22 6.31 4.80
N ILE A 309 0.76 5.52 4.35
CA ILE A 309 1.11 4.22 4.94
C ILE A 309 2.01 4.46 6.14
N PHE A 310 1.64 3.87 7.27
CA PHE A 310 2.43 3.98 8.49
C PHE A 310 3.75 3.20 8.39
N ASP A 311 4.86 3.88 8.64
CA ASP A 311 6.18 3.26 8.76
C ASP A 311 6.72 3.47 10.19
N PRO A 312 6.78 2.42 11.01
CA PRO A 312 7.27 2.54 12.38
C PRO A 312 8.73 2.98 12.46
N ARG A 313 9.52 2.79 11.40
CA ARG A 313 10.94 3.19 11.35
C ARG A 313 11.13 4.70 11.27
N THR A 314 10.16 5.40 10.69
CA THR A 314 10.18 6.87 10.52
C THR A 314 9.22 7.59 11.46
N TYR A 315 8.39 6.85 12.19
CA TYR A 315 7.43 7.44 13.12
C TYR A 315 8.14 8.11 14.31
N SER A 316 7.87 9.39 14.50
CA SER A 316 8.34 10.16 15.64
C SER A 316 7.18 10.48 16.58
N PRO A 317 7.01 9.76 17.68
CA PRO A 317 5.85 9.95 18.56
C PRO A 317 5.89 11.31 19.27
N ALA A 318 4.70 11.90 19.44
CA ALA A 318 4.49 13.11 20.23
C ALA A 318 4.56 12.84 21.77
N TYR A 319 5.06 11.70 22.15
CA TYR A 319 5.22 11.26 23.54
C TYR A 319 6.56 10.56 23.75
N TYR A 320 6.91 10.35 24.99
CA TYR A 320 7.97 9.44 25.42
C TYR A 320 7.34 8.24 26.12
N LEU A 321 7.66 7.05 25.67
CA LEU A 321 7.36 5.78 26.32
C LEU A 321 8.65 4.98 26.38
N SER A 322 9.13 4.69 27.59
CA SER A 322 10.41 4.03 27.79
C SER A 322 10.46 2.64 27.15
N LEU A 323 11.65 2.24 26.74
CA LEU A 323 11.96 0.89 26.25
C LEU A 323 13.07 0.32 27.11
N PRO A 324 12.76 -0.48 28.16
CA PRO A 324 13.78 -1.08 29.01
C PRO A 324 14.66 -2.07 28.23
N GLY A 325 15.89 -2.30 28.71
CA GLY A 325 16.81 -3.23 28.06
C GLY A 325 16.23 -4.65 27.94
N GLY A 326 16.30 -5.23 26.75
CA GLY A 326 15.78 -6.56 26.44
C GLY A 326 14.27 -6.62 26.12
N TRP A 327 13.52 -5.55 26.31
CA TRP A 327 12.10 -5.52 25.95
C TRP A 327 11.89 -5.43 24.44
N GLY A 328 10.88 -6.13 23.93
CA GLY A 328 10.43 -6.02 22.55
C GLY A 328 9.54 -4.79 22.33
N VAL A 329 9.49 -4.32 21.09
CA VAL A 329 8.63 -3.19 20.68
C VAL A 329 7.92 -3.52 19.38
N GLU A 330 6.62 -3.16 19.32
CA GLU A 330 5.84 -3.13 18.07
C GLU A 330 5.04 -1.83 18.03
N GLN A 331 4.92 -1.25 16.84
CA GLN A 331 4.12 -0.04 16.59
C GLN A 331 3.31 -0.22 15.31
N PHE A 332 2.02 0.11 15.36
CA PHE A 332 1.13 0.05 14.20
C PHE A 332 -0.06 1.00 14.35
N ARG A 333 -0.73 1.30 13.23
CA ARG A 333 -1.94 2.13 13.24
C ARG A 333 -3.14 1.39 13.84
N LEU A 334 -4.04 2.18 14.44
CA LEU A 334 -5.35 1.75 14.89
C LEU A 334 -6.43 1.98 13.81
N PRO A 335 -7.45 1.12 13.74
CA PRO A 335 -7.57 -0.16 14.43
C PRO A 335 -6.64 -1.23 13.82
N PRO A 336 -6.17 -2.24 14.59
CA PRO A 336 -5.39 -3.33 14.04
C PRO A 336 -6.25 -4.22 13.13
N ASP A 337 -5.62 -4.90 12.17
CA ASP A 337 -6.29 -5.73 11.17
C ASP A 337 -7.12 -6.88 11.77
N PHE A 338 -6.72 -7.39 12.92
CA PHE A 338 -7.43 -8.45 13.65
C PHE A 338 -8.59 -7.94 14.53
N ALA A 339 -8.76 -6.61 14.69
CA ALA A 339 -9.84 -6.02 15.48
C ALA A 339 -10.33 -4.70 14.85
N ARG A 340 -10.79 -4.79 13.60
CA ARG A 340 -11.21 -3.62 12.80
C ARG A 340 -12.43 -2.89 13.33
N GLU A 341 -13.22 -3.55 14.18
CA GLU A 341 -14.37 -2.98 14.88
C GLU A 341 -14.00 -2.01 16.01
N LEU A 342 -12.74 -1.90 16.40
CA LEU A 342 -12.33 -0.90 17.39
C LEU A 342 -12.57 0.51 16.87
N PRO A 343 -13.29 1.37 17.64
CA PRO A 343 -13.71 2.71 17.18
C PRO A 343 -12.58 3.75 17.25
N TYR A 344 -11.34 3.33 17.40
CA TYR A 344 -10.20 4.20 17.66
C TYR A 344 -9.33 4.41 16.43
N LYS A 345 -8.86 5.66 16.24
CA LYS A 345 -7.80 6.02 15.32
C LYS A 345 -6.58 6.49 16.11
N GLY A 346 -5.39 6.26 15.56
CA GLY A 346 -4.14 6.64 16.20
C GLY A 346 -3.08 5.57 16.05
N ILE A 347 -2.20 5.46 17.04
CA ILE A 347 -1.08 4.52 17.05
C ILE A 347 -1.20 3.61 18.27
N GLN A 348 -0.97 2.32 18.08
CA GLN A 348 -0.66 1.39 19.17
C GLN A 348 0.85 1.21 19.28
N ASP A 349 1.40 1.37 20.49
CA ASP A 349 2.81 1.23 20.80
C ASP A 349 2.97 0.20 21.92
N VAL A 350 3.53 -0.96 21.62
CA VAL A 350 3.58 -2.14 22.48
C VAL A 350 4.98 -2.32 23.08
N ARG A 351 5.04 -2.77 24.32
CA ARG A 351 6.26 -3.20 25.04
C ARG A 351 6.06 -4.61 25.54
N PHE A 352 6.87 -5.55 25.07
CA PHE A 352 6.86 -6.94 25.49
C PHE A 352 8.00 -7.20 26.46
N ALA A 353 7.73 -7.79 27.63
CA ALA A 353 8.77 -8.25 28.52
C ALA A 353 9.67 -9.30 27.85
N PRO A 354 10.96 -9.42 28.21
CA PRO A 354 11.89 -10.33 27.53
C PRO A 354 11.41 -11.78 27.47
N GLY A 355 10.76 -12.27 28.52
CA GLY A 355 10.19 -13.61 28.61
C GLY A 355 8.75 -13.76 28.13
N TRP A 356 8.16 -12.74 27.50
CA TRP A 356 6.75 -12.71 27.10
C TRP A 356 6.28 -13.93 26.31
N GLY A 357 7.08 -14.45 25.41
CA GLY A 357 6.72 -15.59 24.53
C GLY A 357 7.16 -16.95 25.07
N ASP A 358 7.83 -17.04 26.21
CA ASP A 358 8.31 -18.28 26.81
C ASP A 358 7.39 -18.73 27.97
N ALA A 359 6.64 -19.82 27.72
CA ALA A 359 5.70 -20.38 28.71
C ALA A 359 6.36 -20.81 30.05
N LYS A 360 7.70 -20.94 30.11
CA LYS A 360 8.44 -21.24 31.29
C LYS A 360 8.92 -19.99 32.05
N SER A 361 8.81 -18.82 31.42
CA SER A 361 9.22 -17.55 32.00
C SER A 361 8.21 -17.04 33.03
N GLU A 362 8.70 -16.41 34.09
CA GLU A 362 7.90 -15.63 35.04
C GLU A 362 7.23 -14.40 34.36
N GLU A 363 7.74 -13.98 33.18
CA GLU A 363 7.27 -12.87 32.40
C GLU A 363 6.31 -13.31 31.26
N TYR A 364 5.90 -14.59 31.23
CA TYR A 364 5.00 -15.11 30.18
C TYR A 364 3.71 -14.29 30.10
N TRP A 365 3.34 -13.81 28.91
CA TRP A 365 2.23 -12.88 28.66
C TRP A 365 2.30 -11.57 29.46
N ALA A 366 3.49 -11.16 29.92
CA ALA A 366 3.66 -9.84 30.51
C ALA A 366 4.03 -8.82 29.42
N TYR A 367 3.15 -7.85 29.19
CA TYR A 367 3.35 -6.79 28.24
C TYR A 367 2.46 -5.58 28.55
N ALA A 368 2.80 -4.45 27.95
CA ALA A 368 1.99 -3.25 28.00
C ALA A 368 1.82 -2.66 26.61
N TYR A 369 0.74 -1.93 26.39
CA TYR A 369 0.63 -1.10 25.21
C TYR A 369 -0.04 0.24 25.50
N LEU A 370 0.42 1.24 24.75
CA LEU A 370 -0.18 2.56 24.67
C LEU A 370 -1.04 2.65 23.40
N LEU A 371 -2.29 3.08 23.54
CA LEU A 371 -3.06 3.62 22.44
C LEU A 371 -2.93 5.15 22.48
N TRP A 372 -2.24 5.72 21.51
CA TRP A 372 -2.17 7.17 21.30
C TRP A 372 -3.28 7.55 20.34
N LEU A 373 -4.43 7.96 20.92
CA LEU A 373 -5.66 8.21 20.17
C LEU A 373 -5.69 9.62 19.58
N GLU A 374 -6.12 9.74 18.32
CA GLU A 374 -6.30 11.02 17.58
C GLU A 374 -7.62 11.74 17.94
N ALA A 375 -8.11 11.58 19.17
CA ALA A 375 -9.33 12.20 19.68
C ALA A 375 -9.38 12.10 21.21
N LYS A 376 -10.40 12.73 21.80
CA LYS A 376 -10.76 12.60 23.23
C LYS A 376 -12.07 11.83 23.38
N PRO A 377 -12.12 10.53 23.09
CA PRO A 377 -13.33 9.74 23.22
C PRO A 377 -13.75 9.63 24.70
N LEU A 378 -15.03 9.31 24.91
CA LEU A 378 -15.50 8.93 26.25
C LEU A 378 -15.00 7.52 26.57
N ILE A 379 -14.14 7.41 27.56
CA ILE A 379 -13.63 6.14 28.07
C ILE A 379 -14.42 5.76 29.33
N ASN A 380 -15.00 4.56 29.35
CA ASN A 380 -15.67 4.00 30.51
C ASN A 380 -15.49 2.48 30.57
N ALA A 381 -15.85 1.86 31.70
CA ALA A 381 -15.62 0.43 31.92
C ALA A 381 -16.34 -0.46 30.88
N GLN A 382 -17.54 -0.10 30.45
CA GLN A 382 -18.29 -0.87 29.46
C GLN A 382 -17.59 -0.82 28.07
N ALA A 383 -17.25 0.37 27.59
CA ALA A 383 -16.53 0.53 26.32
C ALA A 383 -15.20 -0.23 26.33
N LEU A 384 -14.45 -0.17 27.45
CA LEU A 384 -13.21 -0.92 27.61
C LEU A 384 -13.43 -2.45 27.57
N GLN A 385 -14.52 -2.94 28.19
CA GLN A 385 -14.86 -4.38 28.10
C GLN A 385 -15.12 -4.81 26.67
N GLU A 386 -15.95 -4.06 25.95
CA GLU A 386 -16.31 -4.36 24.56
C GLU A 386 -15.07 -4.31 23.66
N ASN A 387 -14.26 -3.28 23.79
CA ASN A 387 -13.03 -3.12 22.99
C ASN A 387 -11.98 -4.18 23.28
N LEU A 388 -11.74 -4.54 24.55
CA LEU A 388 -10.82 -5.63 24.91
C LEU A 388 -11.34 -6.99 24.45
N LYS A 389 -12.65 -7.22 24.50
CA LYS A 389 -13.25 -8.44 23.97
C LYS A 389 -13.04 -8.54 22.47
N ALA A 390 -13.25 -7.47 21.70
CA ALA A 390 -12.98 -7.40 20.27
C ALA A 390 -11.49 -7.60 19.96
N TYR A 391 -10.62 -6.89 20.66
CA TYR A 391 -9.17 -6.98 20.49
C TYR A 391 -8.65 -8.40 20.71
N PHE A 392 -8.89 -8.99 21.87
CA PHE A 392 -8.37 -10.32 22.20
C PHE A 392 -9.10 -11.44 21.46
N GLY A 393 -10.40 -11.28 21.19
CA GLY A 393 -11.15 -12.19 20.32
C GLY A 393 -10.59 -12.26 18.93
N GLY A 394 -10.31 -11.11 18.32
CA GLY A 394 -9.67 -11.02 17.01
C GLY A 394 -8.24 -11.55 17.00
N LEU A 395 -7.46 -11.24 18.05
CA LEU A 395 -6.09 -11.76 18.19
C LEU A 395 -6.05 -13.30 18.26
N VAL A 396 -6.96 -13.90 19.00
CA VAL A 396 -7.11 -15.38 19.07
C VAL A 396 -7.55 -15.90 17.70
N ALA A 397 -8.59 -15.32 17.09
CA ALA A 397 -9.12 -15.75 15.80
C ALA A 397 -8.05 -15.74 14.69
N ARG A 398 -7.22 -14.70 14.62
CA ARG A 398 -6.08 -14.60 13.70
C ARG A 398 -5.09 -15.77 13.87
N ASN A 399 -4.88 -16.21 15.10
CA ASN A 399 -3.91 -17.28 15.42
C ASN A 399 -4.44 -18.71 15.22
N ILE A 400 -5.75 -18.91 15.13
CA ILE A 400 -6.35 -20.24 14.93
C ILE A 400 -5.77 -20.95 13.68
N PRO A 401 -5.84 -20.40 12.47
CA PRO A 401 -5.31 -21.04 11.27
C PRO A 401 -3.78 -21.14 11.29
N VAL A 402 -3.10 -20.11 11.76
CA VAL A 402 -1.63 -20.03 11.78
C VAL A 402 -1.03 -21.11 12.67
N ARG A 403 -1.65 -21.36 13.83
CA ARG A 403 -1.18 -22.33 14.84
C ARG A 403 -1.94 -23.66 14.79
N LYS A 404 -2.85 -23.83 13.82
CA LYS A 404 -3.67 -25.02 13.60
C LYS A 404 -4.39 -25.46 14.89
N ILE A 405 -5.03 -24.50 15.59
CA ILE A 405 -5.68 -24.73 16.87
C ILE A 405 -6.96 -25.55 16.64
N PRO A 406 -7.11 -26.73 17.29
CA PRO A 406 -8.30 -27.55 17.15
C PRO A 406 -9.57 -26.89 17.71
N ALA A 407 -10.73 -27.10 17.07
CA ALA A 407 -11.99 -26.49 17.48
C ALA A 407 -12.40 -26.81 18.92
N ASN A 408 -12.08 -28.01 19.41
CA ASN A 408 -12.39 -28.45 20.78
C ASN A 408 -11.56 -27.76 21.88
N LYS A 409 -10.53 -26.97 21.51
CA LYS A 409 -9.73 -26.16 22.45
C LYS A 409 -10.21 -24.71 22.53
N LEU A 410 -11.10 -24.29 21.61
CA LEU A 410 -11.56 -22.91 21.60
C LEU A 410 -12.43 -22.58 22.80
N VAL A 411 -12.13 -21.47 23.44
CA VAL A 411 -12.93 -20.88 24.52
C VAL A 411 -13.29 -19.45 24.18
N PRO A 412 -14.45 -18.94 24.61
CA PRO A 412 -14.87 -17.58 24.34
C PRO A 412 -13.95 -16.57 25.06
N THR A 413 -13.71 -15.43 24.43
CA THR A 413 -13.08 -14.28 25.08
C THR A 413 -14.11 -13.57 25.95
N VAL A 414 -13.83 -13.42 27.22
CA VAL A 414 -14.69 -12.75 28.21
C VAL A 414 -13.85 -11.69 28.95
N THR A 415 -14.41 -10.51 29.13
CA THR A 415 -13.76 -9.37 29.78
C THR A 415 -14.61 -8.88 30.95
N ALA A 416 -13.95 -8.46 32.02
CA ALA A 416 -14.56 -7.86 33.19
C ALA A 416 -13.72 -6.66 33.62
N ILE A 417 -14.19 -5.44 33.38
CA ILE A 417 -13.47 -4.20 33.69
C ILE A 417 -14.30 -3.36 34.64
N LYS A 418 -13.67 -2.75 35.63
CA LYS A 418 -14.26 -1.81 36.56
C LYS A 418 -13.39 -0.59 36.75
N LYS A 419 -13.98 0.55 37.00
CA LYS A 419 -13.28 1.74 37.45
C LYS A 419 -12.78 1.53 38.86
N ILE A 420 -11.56 1.97 39.11
CA ILE A 420 -10.94 1.94 40.45
C ILE A 420 -10.57 3.36 40.90
N LYS A 421 -9.91 3.49 42.05
CA LYS A 421 -9.36 4.77 42.51
C LYS A 421 -8.37 5.28 41.45
N THR A 422 -8.57 6.49 40.98
CA THR A 422 -7.72 7.13 39.98
C THR A 422 -6.31 7.30 40.50
N SER A 423 -5.32 6.81 39.73
CA SER A 423 -3.91 6.97 40.02
C SER A 423 -3.44 8.41 39.82
N ASP A 424 -2.35 8.80 40.48
CA ASP A 424 -1.81 10.16 40.34
C ASP A 424 -1.42 10.47 38.88
N GLY A 425 -1.91 11.57 38.38
CA GLY A 425 -1.65 12.04 37.01
C GLY A 425 -2.51 11.41 35.92
N ASP A 426 -3.41 10.50 36.25
CA ASP A 426 -4.42 9.96 35.36
C ASP A 426 -5.67 10.86 35.27
N THR A 427 -6.39 10.75 34.17
CA THR A 427 -7.78 11.25 34.09
C THR A 427 -8.72 10.24 34.76
N GLU A 428 -8.55 8.96 34.41
CA GLU A 428 -9.26 7.84 35.05
C GLU A 428 -8.37 6.59 35.07
N THR A 429 -8.64 5.67 36.02
CA THR A 429 -7.94 4.39 36.12
C THR A 429 -8.96 3.25 36.25
N PHE A 430 -8.70 2.15 35.54
CA PHE A 430 -9.52 0.95 35.56
C PHE A 430 -8.68 -0.28 35.82
N SER A 431 -9.31 -1.36 36.28
CA SER A 431 -8.69 -2.68 36.38
C SER A 431 -9.68 -3.77 36.04
N GLY A 432 -9.16 -4.94 35.72
CA GLY A 432 -10.01 -6.08 35.41
C GLY A 432 -9.28 -7.29 34.90
N THR A 433 -10.00 -8.13 34.17
CA THR A 433 -9.50 -9.38 33.62
C THR A 433 -9.96 -9.60 32.20
N VAL A 434 -9.13 -10.33 31.44
CA VAL A 434 -9.45 -10.88 30.12
C VAL A 434 -9.25 -12.39 30.21
N SER A 435 -10.33 -13.14 30.12
CA SER A 435 -10.30 -14.61 30.02
C SER A 435 -10.36 -14.99 28.54
N MET A 436 -9.41 -15.77 28.06
CA MET A 436 -9.29 -16.13 26.65
C MET A 436 -8.56 -17.45 26.45
N LEU A 437 -8.43 -17.88 25.19
CA LEU A 437 -7.49 -18.93 24.81
C LEU A 437 -6.09 -18.32 24.70
N ASP A 438 -5.14 -18.85 25.44
CA ASP A 438 -3.73 -18.66 25.12
C ASP A 438 -3.42 -19.43 23.83
N TYR A 439 -3.25 -18.72 22.74
CA TYR A 439 -2.99 -19.33 21.44
C TYR A 439 -1.56 -19.91 21.32
N MET A 440 -0.65 -19.56 22.23
CA MET A 440 0.71 -20.12 22.25
C MET A 440 0.76 -21.50 22.91
N SER A 441 0.15 -21.66 24.09
CA SER A 441 0.07 -22.93 24.80
C SER A 441 -1.17 -23.75 24.44
N GLN A 442 -2.15 -23.16 23.77
CA GLN A 442 -3.44 -23.73 23.43
C GLN A 442 -4.24 -24.19 24.67
N THR A 443 -4.20 -23.40 25.73
CA THR A 443 -4.92 -23.61 26.99
C THR A 443 -5.68 -22.35 27.40
N PRO A 444 -6.80 -22.46 28.14
CA PRO A 444 -7.46 -21.29 28.71
C PRO A 444 -6.54 -20.51 29.66
N MET A 445 -6.61 -19.18 29.60
CA MET A 445 -5.86 -18.33 30.49
C MET A 445 -6.68 -17.10 30.92
N VAL A 446 -6.23 -16.46 31.99
CA VAL A 446 -6.75 -15.17 32.47
C VAL A 446 -5.61 -14.19 32.56
N LEU A 447 -5.72 -13.08 31.84
CA LEU A 447 -4.86 -11.91 31.98
C LEU A 447 -5.50 -10.92 32.95
N ASN A 448 -4.76 -10.51 33.97
CA ASN A 448 -5.09 -9.33 34.77
C ASN A 448 -4.67 -8.08 33.99
N THR A 449 -5.38 -6.97 34.16
CA THR A 449 -5.06 -5.70 33.51
C THR A 449 -5.29 -4.51 34.43
N VAL A 450 -4.41 -3.51 34.29
CA VAL A 450 -4.60 -2.15 34.80
C VAL A 450 -4.60 -1.23 33.58
N ILE A 451 -5.49 -0.23 33.57
CA ILE A 451 -5.69 0.65 32.43
C ILE A 451 -5.66 2.08 32.93
N HIS A 452 -4.83 2.90 32.34
CA HIS A 452 -4.63 4.30 32.67
C HIS A 452 -5.08 5.20 31.51
N GLU A 453 -5.90 6.20 31.80
CA GLU A 453 -6.29 7.22 30.85
C GLU A 453 -5.63 8.56 31.19
N LYS A 454 -5.05 9.22 30.18
CA LYS A 454 -4.52 10.58 30.28
C LYS A 454 -4.85 11.38 29.04
N LYS A 455 -5.62 12.46 29.22
CA LYS A 455 -5.97 13.39 28.13
C LYS A 455 -4.87 14.43 27.97
N SER A 456 -4.46 14.67 26.73
CA SER A 456 -3.50 15.77 26.44
C SER A 456 -4.16 17.12 26.73
N PRO A 457 -3.52 18.00 27.52
CA PRO A 457 -4.07 19.34 27.76
C PRO A 457 -3.93 20.26 26.53
N GLU A 458 -2.90 20.01 25.69
CA GLU A 458 -2.49 20.91 24.60
C GLU A 458 -3.00 20.46 23.21
N THR A 459 -3.44 19.19 23.08
CA THR A 459 -3.82 18.60 21.80
C THR A 459 -5.11 17.79 21.95
N ASP A 460 -5.74 17.46 20.83
CA ASP A 460 -6.93 16.58 20.81
C ASP A 460 -6.52 15.10 20.79
N HIS A 461 -5.66 14.70 21.75
CA HIS A 461 -5.21 13.31 21.89
C HIS A 461 -5.49 12.77 23.28
N THR A 462 -5.65 11.44 23.34
CA THR A 462 -5.76 10.68 24.58
C THR A 462 -4.72 9.56 24.59
N ALA A 463 -3.97 9.48 25.68
CA ALA A 463 -3.13 8.30 26.00
C ALA A 463 -3.98 7.31 26.79
N LEU A 464 -4.16 6.11 26.28
CA LEU A 464 -4.82 5.01 26.96
C LEU A 464 -3.82 3.86 27.07
N PHE A 465 -3.31 3.64 28.28
CA PHE A 465 -2.23 2.69 28.52
C PHE A 465 -2.74 1.46 29.24
N PHE A 466 -2.36 0.29 28.77
CA PHE A 466 -2.79 -1.00 29.27
C PHE A 466 -1.59 -1.80 29.75
N GLU A 467 -1.69 -2.36 30.94
CA GLU A 467 -0.75 -3.34 31.51
C GLU A 467 -1.40 -4.71 31.54
N PHE A 468 -0.68 -5.76 31.15
CA PHE A 468 -1.19 -7.12 31.17
C PHE A 468 -0.20 -8.11 31.75
N SER A 469 -0.68 -8.99 32.62
CA SER A 469 0.04 -10.18 33.08
C SER A 469 -0.92 -11.22 33.66
N PRO A 470 -0.68 -12.53 33.49
CA PRO A 470 -1.43 -13.57 34.21
C PRO A 470 -1.06 -13.66 35.69
N LYS A 471 0.01 -13.01 36.12
CA LYS A 471 0.50 -13.05 37.49
C LYS A 471 -0.38 -12.21 38.45
N PRO A 472 -0.47 -12.57 39.73
CA PRO A 472 -1.21 -11.78 40.72
C PRO A 472 -0.57 -10.39 40.92
N ALA A 473 -1.37 -9.41 41.34
CA ALA A 473 -0.95 -8.02 41.50
C ALA A 473 0.27 -7.79 42.43
N THR A 474 0.58 -8.75 43.27
CA THR A 474 1.77 -8.72 44.18
C THR A 474 3.06 -9.15 43.50
N HIS A 475 3.01 -9.66 42.27
CA HIS A 475 4.19 -10.12 41.56
C HIS A 475 5.04 -8.93 41.05
N ALA A 476 6.36 -9.07 41.05
CA ALA A 476 7.32 -8.00 40.72
C ALA A 476 7.14 -7.45 39.31
N ILE A 477 6.62 -8.24 38.34
CA ILE A 477 6.39 -7.80 36.96
C ILE A 477 5.47 -6.57 36.87
N TRP A 478 4.51 -6.44 37.81
CA TRP A 478 3.62 -5.27 37.83
C TRP A 478 4.37 -3.97 38.16
N THR A 479 5.46 -4.04 38.93
CA THR A 479 6.31 -2.88 39.16
C THR A 479 7.00 -2.44 37.88
N GLU A 480 7.47 -3.37 37.06
CA GLU A 480 8.11 -3.07 35.78
C GLU A 480 7.10 -2.51 34.74
N LEU A 481 5.90 -3.10 34.67
CA LEU A 481 4.84 -2.60 33.80
C LEU A 481 4.41 -1.19 34.21
N ASN A 482 4.13 -0.95 35.49
CA ASN A 482 3.73 0.36 36.02
C ASN A 482 4.83 1.43 35.83
N LYS A 483 6.08 1.05 35.85
CA LYS A 483 7.21 1.95 35.60
C LYS A 483 7.11 2.56 34.19
N LEU A 484 6.70 1.79 33.18
CA LEU A 484 6.51 2.31 31.84
C LEU A 484 5.51 3.48 31.84
N TRP A 485 4.40 3.36 32.59
CA TRP A 485 3.40 4.42 32.72
C TRP A 485 3.88 5.60 33.55
N THR A 486 4.54 5.36 34.68
CA THR A 486 5.05 6.45 35.52
C THR A 486 6.15 7.27 34.85
N GLU A 487 6.89 6.69 33.93
CA GLU A 487 7.88 7.37 33.08
C GLU A 487 7.28 7.98 31.80
N PHE A 488 6.03 7.66 31.45
CA PHE A 488 5.35 8.20 30.27
C PHE A 488 5.21 9.73 30.34
N ARG A 489 5.55 10.41 29.25
CA ARG A 489 5.42 11.87 29.12
C ARG A 489 4.92 12.24 27.73
N ILE A 490 3.98 13.18 27.68
CA ILE A 490 3.59 13.86 26.43
C ILE A 490 4.67 14.93 26.17
N LYS A 491 5.24 14.94 24.97
CA LYS A 491 6.24 15.95 24.58
C LYS A 491 5.54 17.30 24.42
N LYS A 492 6.11 18.34 24.99
CA LYS A 492 5.70 19.72 24.70
C LYS A 492 6.09 20.05 23.25
N ARG A 493 5.19 20.69 22.54
CA ARG A 493 5.50 21.23 21.21
C ARG A 493 6.43 22.43 21.30
#